data_dd46151fc1c482449a9b11b08ef36c5a
#
_entry.id   dd46151fc1c482449a9b11b08ef36c5a
#
_cell.length_a   1.000
_cell.length_b   1.000
_cell.length_c   1.000
_cell.angle_alpha   90.00
_cell.angle_beta   90.00
_cell.angle_gamma   90.00
#
_symmetry.space_group_name_H-M   'P 1'
#
loop_
_entity.id
_entity.type
_entity.pdbx_description
1 polymer ?
#
loop_
_entity_poly.entity_id
_entity_poly.type
_entity_poly.pdbx_seq_one_letter_code
_entity_poly.pdbx_strand_id
1 'polypeptide(L)'
;KAGSRLPTENELSTTYNVSRVTVRKALAGLSELGYLDRKSGKGTFVAEKRIQRNISKGVTGFSEMCRTMGAVPGAKTIKIAIEDPTEKDMELMHITPDKKILVLERIRYADEKPVLLEINRFPESFSFLFGENLNDTSLYDVLQNHNIIFDHSDKTLDIVFASAQESKILGISKGYPLLRIESTIYNTD
;
A
#
# COMPACT_ATOMS: atom_id res chain seq x y z
N LYS A 1 -0.85 -3.13 23.47
CA LYS A 1 -0.73 -4.18 22.47
C LYS A 1 -1.94 -4.14 21.56
N ALA A 2 -1.76 -4.24 20.24
CA ALA A 2 -2.88 -4.28 19.29
C ALA A 2 -3.86 -5.41 19.67
N GLY A 3 -5.16 -5.15 19.52
CA GLY A 3 -6.22 -6.07 19.88
C GLY A 3 -6.55 -6.13 21.39
N SER A 4 -5.76 -5.50 22.27
CA SER A 4 -6.09 -5.48 23.69
C SER A 4 -7.30 -4.59 23.99
N ARG A 5 -8.15 -5.02 24.90
CA ARG A 5 -9.30 -4.25 25.37
C ARG A 5 -8.87 -3.15 26.32
N LEU A 6 -9.38 -1.95 26.11
CA LEU A 6 -9.19 -0.84 27.06
C LEU A 6 -10.13 -0.99 28.26
N PRO A 7 -9.75 -0.41 29.43
CA PRO A 7 -10.67 -0.20 30.53
C PRO A 7 -11.90 0.60 30.08
N THR A 8 -12.98 0.46 30.81
CA THR A 8 -14.24 1.20 30.55
C THR A 8 -14.08 2.70 30.76
N GLU A 9 -15.01 3.51 30.23
CA GLU A 9 -15.02 4.96 30.45
C GLU A 9 -15.07 5.32 31.95
N ASN A 10 -15.71 4.49 32.75
CA ASN A 10 -15.80 4.69 34.22
C ASN A 10 -14.44 4.43 34.88
N GLU A 11 -13.81 3.32 34.57
CA GLU A 11 -12.49 2.96 35.11
C GLU A 11 -11.44 3.99 34.73
N LEU A 12 -11.42 4.43 33.46
CA LEU A 12 -10.52 5.49 33.02
C LEU A 12 -10.80 6.84 33.72
N SER A 13 -12.07 7.21 33.90
CA SER A 13 -12.47 8.40 34.62
C SER A 13 -11.94 8.39 36.06
N THR A 14 -12.02 7.26 36.72
CA THR A 14 -11.49 7.09 38.07
C THR A 14 -9.98 7.10 38.11
N THR A 15 -9.33 6.34 37.21
CA THR A 15 -7.87 6.21 37.16
C THR A 15 -7.17 7.55 36.90
N TYR A 16 -7.71 8.35 35.99
CA TYR A 16 -7.11 9.65 35.62
C TYR A 16 -7.71 10.85 36.35
N ASN A 17 -8.68 10.63 37.23
CA ASN A 17 -9.40 11.68 37.99
C ASN A 17 -9.94 12.79 37.09
N VAL A 18 -10.62 12.41 35.99
CA VAL A 18 -11.22 13.31 35.01
C VAL A 18 -12.68 12.94 34.77
N SER A 19 -13.48 13.86 34.21
CA SER A 19 -14.90 13.59 33.92
C SER A 19 -15.03 12.50 32.83
N ARG A 20 -16.12 11.73 32.89
CA ARG A 20 -16.49 10.75 31.86
C ARG A 20 -16.61 11.40 30.46
N VAL A 21 -17.05 12.66 30.40
CA VAL A 21 -17.17 13.43 29.17
C VAL A 21 -15.77 13.65 28.57
N THR A 22 -14.79 13.98 29.41
CA THR A 22 -13.38 14.15 29.00
C THR A 22 -12.82 12.85 28.45
N VAL A 23 -13.02 11.74 29.17
CA VAL A 23 -12.59 10.40 28.68
C VAL A 23 -13.23 10.07 27.35
N ARG A 24 -14.54 10.28 27.21
CA ARG A 24 -15.29 9.99 25.98
C ARG A 24 -14.76 10.78 24.79
N LYS A 25 -14.46 12.09 24.98
CA LYS A 25 -13.87 12.95 23.94
C LYS A 25 -12.47 12.43 23.54
N ALA A 26 -11.63 12.09 24.51
CA ALA A 26 -10.30 11.55 24.24
C ALA A 26 -10.37 10.22 23.47
N LEU A 27 -11.23 9.29 23.90
CA LEU A 27 -11.42 8.02 23.21
C LEU A 27 -12.03 8.19 21.81
N ALA A 28 -12.90 9.19 21.61
CA ALA A 28 -13.45 9.52 20.29
C ALA A 28 -12.32 10.02 19.35
N GLY A 29 -11.51 10.99 19.79
CA GLY A 29 -10.39 11.49 19.01
C GLY A 29 -9.37 10.39 18.66
N LEU A 30 -9.05 9.50 19.61
CA LEU A 30 -8.18 8.36 19.34
C LEU A 30 -8.81 7.36 18.35
N SER A 31 -10.14 7.20 18.35
CA SER A 31 -10.84 6.38 17.37
C SER A 31 -10.85 7.01 15.98
N GLU A 32 -11.05 8.32 15.88
CA GLU A 32 -10.96 9.08 14.62
C GLU A 32 -9.56 9.01 14.01
N LEU A 33 -8.53 9.04 14.85
CA LEU A 33 -7.13 8.87 14.45
C LEU A 33 -6.75 7.41 14.16
N GLY A 34 -7.70 6.46 14.29
CA GLY A 34 -7.48 5.05 13.98
C GLY A 34 -6.67 4.27 15.03
N TYR A 35 -6.43 4.84 16.22
CA TYR A 35 -5.75 4.12 17.31
C TYR A 35 -6.65 3.16 18.09
N LEU A 36 -7.97 3.37 18.03
CA LEU A 36 -8.94 2.56 18.76
C LEU A 36 -10.09 2.10 17.87
N ASP A 37 -10.51 0.85 18.05
CA ASP A 37 -11.70 0.24 17.45
C ASP A 37 -12.81 0.15 18.51
N ARG A 38 -13.96 0.80 18.28
CA ARG A 38 -15.16 0.68 19.12
C ARG A 38 -16.06 -0.42 18.56
N LYS A 39 -16.31 -1.44 19.38
CA LYS A 39 -17.22 -2.55 19.03
C LYS A 39 -18.47 -2.42 19.91
N SER A 40 -19.62 -2.11 19.29
CA SER A 40 -20.89 -1.95 20.01
C SER A 40 -21.16 -3.16 20.91
N GLY A 41 -21.49 -2.91 22.19
CA GLY A 41 -21.73 -3.93 23.21
C GLY A 41 -20.49 -4.72 23.67
N LYS A 42 -19.33 -4.61 23.01
CA LYS A 42 -18.11 -5.38 23.32
C LYS A 42 -17.00 -4.56 23.97
N GLY A 43 -17.01 -3.23 23.79
CA GLY A 43 -16.03 -2.31 24.38
C GLY A 43 -15.12 -1.64 23.34
N THR A 44 -14.08 -0.97 23.86
CA THR A 44 -13.04 -0.29 23.05
C THR A 44 -11.75 -1.11 23.09
N PHE A 45 -11.13 -1.27 21.96
CA PHE A 45 -9.93 -2.07 21.77
C PHE A 45 -8.83 -1.23 21.13
N VAL A 46 -7.57 -1.53 21.40
CA VAL A 46 -6.43 -0.95 20.67
C VAL A 46 -6.52 -1.46 19.23
N ALA A 47 -6.67 -0.54 18.29
CA ALA A 47 -6.74 -0.90 16.87
C ALA A 47 -5.43 -1.53 16.40
N GLU A 48 -5.52 -2.45 15.45
CA GLU A 48 -4.35 -2.76 14.63
C GLU A 48 -4.03 -1.53 13.80
N LYS A 49 -2.72 -1.21 13.71
CA LYS A 49 -2.27 -0.06 12.93
C LYS A 49 -2.74 -0.23 11.48
N ARG A 50 -3.77 0.52 11.08
CA ARG A 50 -4.28 0.51 9.72
C ARG A 50 -3.38 1.41 8.88
N ILE A 51 -2.89 0.90 7.78
CA ILE A 51 -2.17 1.70 6.80
C ILE A 51 -3.21 2.57 6.07
N GLN A 52 -3.32 3.85 6.45
CA GLN A 52 -4.14 4.81 5.73
C GLN A 52 -3.35 5.27 4.49
N ARG A 53 -3.87 4.96 3.31
CA ARG A 53 -3.28 5.44 2.06
C ARG A 53 -3.87 6.80 1.71
N ASN A 54 -3.11 7.86 1.91
CA ASN A 54 -3.44 9.16 1.33
C ASN A 54 -3.19 9.08 -0.18
N ILE A 55 -4.26 9.10 -0.96
CA ILE A 55 -4.18 9.19 -2.42
C ILE A 55 -3.94 10.65 -2.77
N SER A 56 -2.70 11.09 -2.66
CA SER A 56 -2.30 12.45 -3.01
C SER A 56 -2.25 12.61 -4.54
N LYS A 57 -2.38 13.86 -5.01
CA LYS A 57 -2.26 14.20 -6.44
C LYS A 57 -0.84 14.03 -7.01
N GLY A 58 0.16 13.77 -6.17
CA GLY A 58 1.54 13.57 -6.57
C GLY A 58 1.91 12.11 -6.78
N VAL A 59 3.03 11.88 -7.43
CA VAL A 59 3.61 10.54 -7.62
C VAL A 59 4.40 10.18 -6.37
N THR A 60 3.71 9.63 -5.36
CA THR A 60 4.33 9.20 -4.10
C THR A 60 4.50 7.69 -4.11
N GLY A 61 5.72 7.22 -3.92
CA GLY A 61 6.04 5.80 -3.86
C GLY A 61 5.56 5.14 -2.55
N PHE A 62 5.35 3.81 -2.59
CA PHE A 62 4.92 3.03 -1.43
C PHE A 62 5.87 3.19 -0.24
N SER A 63 7.19 3.19 -0.48
CA SER A 63 8.19 3.30 0.59
C SER A 63 8.10 4.63 1.34
N GLU A 64 7.93 5.73 0.63
CA GLU A 64 7.74 7.07 1.22
C GLU A 64 6.43 7.14 2.01
N MET A 65 5.36 6.60 1.45
CA MET A 65 4.07 6.50 2.14
C MET A 65 4.21 5.74 3.46
N CYS A 66 4.88 4.58 3.50
CA CYS A 66 5.12 3.83 4.72
C CYS A 66 5.92 4.63 5.75
N ARG A 67 7.01 5.29 5.33
CA ARG A 67 7.83 6.12 6.22
C ARG A 67 7.02 7.27 6.82
N THR A 68 6.19 7.95 6.03
CA THR A 68 5.30 9.04 6.52
C THR A 68 4.32 8.54 7.57
N MET A 69 3.87 7.29 7.48
CA MET A 69 3.01 6.64 8.48
C MET A 69 3.79 6.01 9.64
N GLY A 70 5.11 6.17 9.67
CA GLY A 70 5.99 5.59 10.69
C GLY A 70 6.06 4.06 10.63
N ALA A 71 5.84 3.45 9.46
CA ALA A 71 6.01 2.03 9.20
C ALA A 71 7.33 1.76 8.45
N VAL A 72 7.91 0.60 8.66
CA VAL A 72 9.10 0.16 7.92
C VAL A 72 8.67 -0.46 6.60
N PRO A 73 9.04 0.12 5.44
CA PRO A 73 8.71 -0.45 4.14
C PRO A 73 9.62 -1.64 3.81
N GLY A 74 9.04 -2.69 3.20
CA GLY A 74 9.78 -3.81 2.65
C GLY A 74 9.30 -4.14 1.24
N ALA A 75 10.12 -4.88 0.49
CA ALA A 75 9.78 -5.39 -0.83
C ALA A 75 10.41 -6.76 -1.09
N LYS A 76 9.65 -7.65 -1.70
CA LYS A 76 10.16 -8.92 -2.23
C LYS A 76 9.75 -9.06 -3.68
N THR A 77 10.72 -9.21 -4.57
CA THR A 77 10.48 -9.50 -5.99
C THR A 77 9.99 -10.92 -6.15
N ILE A 78 8.83 -11.08 -6.82
CA ILE A 78 8.25 -12.39 -7.17
C ILE A 78 8.66 -12.76 -8.58
N LYS A 79 8.64 -11.76 -9.48
CA LYS A 79 8.90 -11.94 -10.91
C LYS A 79 9.50 -10.68 -11.51
N ILE A 80 10.45 -10.87 -12.38
CA ILE A 80 10.91 -9.87 -13.36
C ILE A 80 11.12 -10.59 -14.68
N ALA A 81 10.46 -10.18 -15.75
CA ALA A 81 10.48 -10.86 -17.03
C ALA A 81 10.22 -9.91 -18.19
N ILE A 82 10.72 -10.27 -19.37
CA ILE A 82 10.32 -9.66 -20.65
C ILE A 82 9.13 -10.47 -21.18
N GLU A 83 8.05 -9.78 -21.53
CA GLU A 83 6.79 -10.37 -21.98
C GLU A 83 6.28 -9.69 -23.27
N ASP A 84 5.30 -10.34 -23.90
CA ASP A 84 4.53 -9.72 -24.96
C ASP A 84 3.58 -8.67 -24.37
N PRO A 85 3.40 -7.51 -25.03
CA PRO A 85 2.49 -6.49 -24.55
C PRO A 85 1.02 -6.93 -24.70
N THR A 86 0.20 -6.57 -23.75
CA THR A 86 -1.28 -6.65 -23.88
C THR A 86 -1.79 -5.51 -24.77
N GLU A 87 -3.02 -5.60 -25.24
CA GLU A 87 -3.68 -4.49 -25.95
C GLU A 87 -3.63 -3.18 -25.16
N LYS A 88 -3.86 -3.26 -23.85
CA LYS A 88 -3.78 -2.11 -22.94
C LYS A 88 -2.37 -1.54 -22.85
N ASP A 89 -1.33 -2.39 -22.83
CA ASP A 89 0.06 -1.91 -22.81
C ASP A 89 0.41 -1.19 -24.12
N MET A 90 -0.01 -1.73 -25.25
CA MET A 90 0.19 -1.10 -26.56
C MET A 90 -0.47 0.28 -26.64
N GLU A 91 -1.69 0.41 -26.12
CA GLU A 91 -2.41 1.67 -26.08
C GLU A 91 -1.72 2.69 -25.16
N LEU A 92 -1.40 2.31 -23.91
CA LEU A 92 -0.85 3.22 -22.92
C LEU A 92 0.62 3.63 -23.21
N MET A 93 1.43 2.73 -23.78
CA MET A 93 2.84 2.97 -24.06
C MET A 93 3.09 3.39 -25.52
N HIS A 94 2.02 3.45 -26.35
CA HIS A 94 2.11 3.75 -27.80
C HIS A 94 3.10 2.85 -28.52
N ILE A 95 3.10 1.54 -28.22
CA ILE A 95 3.99 0.54 -28.81
C ILE A 95 3.22 -0.43 -29.70
N THR A 96 3.96 -1.07 -30.63
CA THR A 96 3.43 -2.06 -31.57
C THR A 96 3.56 -3.50 -31.02
N PRO A 97 2.80 -4.48 -31.55
CA PRO A 97 2.80 -5.86 -31.03
C PRO A 97 4.15 -6.60 -31.11
N ASP A 98 5.06 -6.13 -31.95
CA ASP A 98 6.43 -6.68 -32.10
C ASP A 98 7.40 -6.22 -30.99
N LYS A 99 7.00 -5.22 -30.22
CA LYS A 99 7.76 -4.74 -29.07
C LYS A 99 7.54 -5.63 -27.86
N LYS A 100 8.50 -5.60 -26.96
CA LYS A 100 8.40 -6.29 -25.66
C LYS A 100 8.27 -5.29 -24.54
N ILE A 101 7.79 -5.78 -23.42
CA ILE A 101 7.66 -5.01 -22.18
C ILE A 101 8.39 -5.74 -21.05
N LEU A 102 8.85 -5.00 -20.07
CA LEU A 102 9.32 -5.55 -18.81
C LEU A 102 8.16 -5.57 -17.81
N VAL A 103 7.91 -6.74 -17.21
CA VAL A 103 6.94 -6.93 -16.13
C VAL A 103 7.68 -7.22 -14.84
N LEU A 104 7.41 -6.43 -13.81
CA LEU A 104 7.96 -6.56 -12.47
C LEU A 104 6.83 -6.77 -11.46
N GLU A 105 6.83 -7.91 -10.78
CA GLU A 105 5.87 -8.23 -9.71
C GLU A 105 6.58 -8.27 -8.37
N ARG A 106 6.06 -7.54 -7.38
CA ARG A 106 6.61 -7.48 -6.03
C ARG A 106 5.53 -7.56 -4.97
N ILE A 107 5.85 -8.22 -3.85
CA ILE A 107 5.08 -8.08 -2.62
C ILE A 107 5.67 -6.90 -1.84
N ARG A 108 4.80 -6.00 -1.38
CA ARG A 108 5.20 -4.87 -0.54
C ARG A 108 4.77 -5.14 0.90
N TYR A 109 5.68 -4.84 1.79
CA TYR A 109 5.50 -5.06 3.22
C TYR A 109 5.48 -3.73 3.97
N ALA A 110 4.69 -3.69 5.06
CA ALA A 110 4.77 -2.66 6.07
C ALA A 110 4.90 -3.35 7.43
N ASP A 111 5.97 -3.05 8.17
CA ASP A 111 6.32 -3.73 9.42
C ASP A 111 6.29 -5.27 9.27
N GLU A 112 6.96 -5.79 8.24
CA GLU A 112 7.05 -7.22 7.87
C GLU A 112 5.72 -7.90 7.43
N LYS A 113 4.59 -7.19 7.48
CA LYS A 113 3.30 -7.72 6.99
C LYS A 113 3.13 -7.45 5.50
N PRO A 114 2.72 -8.43 4.68
CA PRO A 114 2.40 -8.21 3.29
C PRO A 114 1.11 -7.38 3.20
N VAL A 115 1.16 -6.26 2.48
CA VAL A 115 0.03 -5.31 2.40
C VAL A 115 -0.38 -4.97 0.98
N LEU A 116 0.49 -5.27 0.00
CA LEU A 116 0.24 -4.91 -1.39
C LEU A 116 0.95 -5.89 -2.33
N LEU A 117 0.24 -6.36 -3.35
CA LEU A 117 0.82 -6.96 -4.55
C LEU A 117 0.96 -5.85 -5.59
N GLU A 118 2.18 -5.58 -6.00
CA GLU A 118 2.53 -4.53 -6.96
C GLU A 118 2.96 -5.16 -8.27
N ILE A 119 2.31 -4.78 -9.37
CA ILE A 119 2.65 -5.21 -10.72
C ILE A 119 2.96 -3.96 -11.53
N ASN A 120 4.19 -3.85 -11.98
CA ASN A 120 4.66 -2.75 -12.82
C ASN A 120 4.94 -3.26 -14.22
N ARG A 121 4.55 -2.49 -15.21
CA ARG A 121 4.72 -2.78 -16.62
C ARG A 121 5.45 -1.61 -17.26
N PHE A 122 6.58 -1.87 -17.91
CA PHE A 122 7.46 -0.85 -18.44
C PHE A 122 7.79 -1.15 -19.91
N PRO A 123 8.13 -0.14 -20.71
CA PRO A 123 8.82 -0.36 -21.98
C PRO A 123 10.10 -1.19 -21.80
N GLU A 124 10.51 -1.92 -22.83
CA GLU A 124 11.72 -2.78 -22.79
C GLU A 124 13.01 -2.00 -22.46
N SER A 125 13.03 -0.69 -22.70
CA SER A 125 14.15 0.19 -22.31
C SER A 125 14.45 0.18 -20.80
N PHE A 126 13.50 -0.28 -19.97
CA PHE A 126 13.69 -0.46 -18.54
C PHE A 126 14.36 -1.79 -18.17
N SER A 127 14.90 -2.53 -19.13
CA SER A 127 15.61 -3.80 -18.91
C SER A 127 16.83 -3.69 -17.98
N PHE A 128 17.36 -2.49 -17.74
CA PHE A 128 18.39 -2.25 -16.72
C PHE A 128 17.95 -2.71 -15.32
N LEU A 129 16.64 -2.76 -15.03
CA LEU A 129 16.10 -3.24 -13.76
C LEU A 129 16.47 -4.69 -13.44
N PHE A 130 16.87 -5.52 -14.43
CA PHE A 130 17.39 -6.86 -14.17
C PHE A 130 18.71 -6.84 -13.38
N GLY A 131 19.49 -5.78 -13.48
CA GLY A 131 20.76 -5.60 -12.77
C GLY A 131 20.61 -4.99 -11.37
N GLU A 132 19.41 -4.55 -10.99
CA GLU A 132 19.17 -3.82 -9.77
C GLU A 132 18.72 -4.72 -8.61
N ASN A 133 19.09 -4.34 -7.38
CA ASN A 133 18.51 -4.94 -6.20
C ASN A 133 17.13 -4.34 -5.95
N LEU A 134 16.08 -5.09 -6.27
CA LEU A 134 14.69 -4.68 -6.12
C LEU A 134 14.02 -5.19 -4.84
N ASN A 135 14.76 -5.97 -4.00
CA ASN A 135 14.29 -6.42 -2.71
C ASN A 135 14.60 -5.36 -1.64
N ASP A 136 13.62 -5.08 -0.79
CA ASP A 136 13.67 -4.08 0.28
C ASP A 136 14.07 -2.66 -0.17
N THR A 137 13.97 -2.41 -1.48
CA THR A 137 14.35 -1.16 -2.13
C THR A 137 13.13 -0.42 -2.69
N SER A 138 13.16 0.89 -2.64
CA SER A 138 12.18 1.75 -3.30
C SER A 138 12.42 1.73 -4.81
N LEU A 139 11.42 1.27 -5.58
CA LEU A 139 11.50 1.31 -7.05
C LEU A 139 11.67 2.75 -7.57
N TYR A 140 11.01 3.70 -6.92
CA TYR A 140 11.13 5.11 -7.29
C TYR A 140 12.56 5.63 -7.11
N ASP A 141 13.22 5.25 -6.00
CA ASP A 141 14.60 5.65 -5.75
C ASP A 141 15.55 5.04 -6.82
N VAL A 142 15.32 3.75 -7.19
CA VAL A 142 16.06 3.10 -8.28
C VAL A 142 15.86 3.85 -9.60
N LEU A 143 14.62 4.17 -9.95
CA LEU A 143 14.31 4.87 -11.20
C LEU A 143 14.89 6.30 -11.22
N GLN A 144 14.85 7.02 -10.10
CA GLN A 144 15.48 8.33 -9.98
C GLN A 144 17.01 8.28 -10.15
N ASN A 145 17.67 7.23 -9.64
CA ASN A 145 19.10 7.02 -9.84
C ASN A 145 19.46 6.81 -11.32
N HIS A 146 18.51 6.36 -12.14
CA HIS A 146 18.60 6.27 -13.59
C HIS A 146 18.07 7.52 -14.33
N ASN A 147 17.93 8.64 -13.62
CA ASN A 147 17.44 9.92 -14.14
C ASN A 147 15.98 9.88 -14.68
N ILE A 148 15.19 8.92 -14.25
CA ILE A 148 13.76 8.85 -14.60
C ILE A 148 12.98 9.68 -13.60
N ILE A 149 12.49 10.82 -14.05
CA ILE A 149 11.72 11.78 -13.24
C ILE A 149 10.25 11.67 -13.63
N PHE A 150 9.40 11.48 -12.64
CA PHE A 150 7.95 11.41 -12.83
C PHE A 150 7.33 12.80 -12.73
N ASP A 151 6.43 13.11 -13.66
CA ASP A 151 5.68 14.37 -13.69
C ASP A 151 4.33 14.22 -12.99
N HIS A 152 3.47 13.36 -13.52
CA HIS A 152 2.12 13.15 -12.99
C HIS A 152 1.67 11.69 -13.14
N SER A 153 0.52 11.37 -12.57
CA SER A 153 -0.07 10.04 -12.72
C SER A 153 -1.59 10.12 -12.77
N ASP A 154 -2.18 9.36 -13.69
CA ASP A 154 -3.61 9.06 -13.72
C ASP A 154 -3.88 7.79 -12.92
N LYS A 155 -4.93 7.82 -12.10
CA LYS A 155 -5.27 6.69 -11.22
C LYS A 155 -6.74 6.33 -11.33
N THR A 156 -7.00 5.04 -11.43
CA THR A 156 -8.35 4.48 -11.26
C THR A 156 -8.38 3.57 -10.03
N LEU A 157 -9.51 3.55 -9.36
CA LEU A 157 -9.72 2.77 -8.13
C LEU A 157 -10.93 1.88 -8.29
N ASP A 158 -10.75 0.59 -8.00
CA ASP A 158 -11.81 -0.41 -8.01
C ASP A 158 -11.77 -1.27 -6.76
N ILE A 159 -12.91 -1.83 -6.37
CA ILE A 159 -12.96 -2.89 -5.38
C ILE A 159 -13.05 -4.21 -6.14
N VAL A 160 -12.07 -5.08 -5.88
CA VAL A 160 -12.01 -6.43 -6.44
C VAL A 160 -11.95 -7.46 -5.31
N PHE A 161 -12.12 -8.74 -5.64
CA PHE A 161 -12.08 -9.80 -4.64
C PHE A 161 -10.84 -10.67 -4.85
N ALA A 162 -10.12 -10.95 -3.77
CA ALA A 162 -8.88 -11.72 -3.80
C ALA A 162 -9.06 -13.09 -4.46
N SER A 163 -8.29 -13.37 -5.48
CA SER A 163 -8.13 -14.69 -6.07
C SER A 163 -7.44 -15.66 -5.09
N ALA A 164 -7.40 -16.94 -5.42
CA ALA A 164 -6.69 -17.94 -4.62
C ALA A 164 -5.17 -17.67 -4.55
N GLN A 165 -4.59 -17.12 -5.61
CA GLN A 165 -3.17 -16.75 -5.66
C GLN A 165 -2.87 -15.52 -4.80
N GLU A 166 -3.64 -14.45 -4.97
CA GLU A 166 -3.48 -13.21 -4.19
C GLU A 166 -3.71 -13.44 -2.71
N SER A 167 -4.71 -14.24 -2.34
CA SER A 167 -4.97 -14.57 -0.95
C SER A 167 -3.82 -15.32 -0.29
N LYS A 168 -3.17 -16.24 -1.02
CA LYS A 168 -1.98 -16.95 -0.54
C LYS A 168 -0.79 -15.99 -0.37
N ILE A 169 -0.59 -15.08 -1.32
CA ILE A 169 0.51 -14.09 -1.30
C ILE A 169 0.33 -13.11 -0.15
N LEU A 170 -0.88 -12.59 0.04
CA LEU A 170 -1.18 -11.54 1.02
C LEU A 170 -1.54 -12.10 2.41
N GLY A 171 -1.66 -13.43 2.55
CA GLY A 171 -2.04 -14.05 3.82
C GLY A 171 -3.47 -13.75 4.27
N ILE A 172 -4.41 -13.60 3.32
CA ILE A 172 -5.83 -13.27 3.54
C ILE A 172 -6.74 -14.38 3.01
N SER A 173 -8.02 -14.33 3.31
CA SER A 173 -9.00 -15.30 2.80
C SER A 173 -9.29 -15.07 1.31
N LYS A 174 -9.53 -16.16 0.55
CA LYS A 174 -10.05 -16.05 -0.82
C LYS A 174 -11.37 -15.28 -0.82
N GLY A 175 -11.54 -14.36 -1.76
CA GLY A 175 -12.73 -13.51 -1.84
C GLY A 175 -12.71 -12.33 -0.87
N TYR A 176 -11.59 -12.07 -0.16
CA TYR A 176 -11.44 -10.87 0.65
C TYR A 176 -11.44 -9.62 -0.27
N PRO A 177 -12.16 -8.54 0.11
CA PRO A 177 -12.18 -7.34 -0.70
C PRO A 177 -10.81 -6.66 -0.71
N LEU A 178 -10.33 -6.34 -1.90
CA LEU A 178 -9.09 -5.62 -2.16
C LEU A 178 -9.39 -4.30 -2.86
N LEU A 179 -8.65 -3.25 -2.51
CA LEU A 179 -8.61 -2.03 -3.29
C LEU A 179 -7.58 -2.19 -4.41
N ARG A 180 -8.04 -2.27 -5.66
CA ARG A 180 -7.18 -2.23 -6.84
C ARG A 180 -6.97 -0.79 -7.26
N ILE A 181 -5.71 -0.40 -7.39
CA ILE A 181 -5.31 0.91 -7.90
C ILE A 181 -4.49 0.68 -9.16
N GLU A 182 -5.01 1.08 -10.29
CA GLU A 182 -4.25 1.15 -11.53
C GLU A 182 -3.73 2.57 -11.68
N SER A 183 -2.45 2.70 -12.03
CA SER A 183 -1.82 4.00 -12.22
C SER A 183 -1.03 4.01 -13.52
N THR A 184 -1.33 4.96 -14.40
CA THR A 184 -0.45 5.31 -15.51
C THR A 184 0.41 6.48 -15.05
N ILE A 185 1.73 6.32 -15.11
CA ILE A 185 2.69 7.29 -14.63
C ILE A 185 3.43 7.83 -15.84
N TYR A 186 3.52 9.13 -15.91
CA TYR A 186 4.17 9.85 -17.01
C TYR A 186 5.48 10.45 -16.52
N ASN A 187 6.51 10.36 -17.34
CA ASN A 187 7.77 11.04 -17.14
C ASN A 187 7.81 12.36 -17.93
N THR A 188 8.86 13.14 -17.73
CA THR A 188 9.02 14.46 -18.34
C THR A 188 9.61 14.42 -19.76
N ASP A 189 9.98 13.24 -20.28
CA ASP A 189 10.62 13.06 -21.59
C ASP A 189 9.60 12.69 -22.67
#